data_c1be8e80b2027c5f06c2490cf24bfb6e
#
_entry.id   c1be8e80b2027c5f06c2490cf24bfb6e
#
_cell.length_a   1.000
_cell.length_b   1.000
_cell.length_c   1.000
_cell.angle_alpha   90.00
_cell.angle_beta   90.00
_cell.angle_gamma   90.00
#
_symmetry.space_group_name_H-M   'P 1'
#
loop_
_entity.id
_entity.type
_entity.pdbx_description
1 polymer ?
#
loop_
_entity_poly.entity_id
_entity_poly.type
_entity_poly.pdbx_seq_one_letter_code
_entity_poly.pdbx_strand_id
1 'polypeptide(L)'
;ARLNVEAEIPNWDFEGVMKQANTAWNEALGKIDIETSDNDSRTVFYTSLYHAFIQPSLASDVDGRYRTMGHEIKQDASYTNYTVFSLWDTFRAAHPLYTIVTPEQNQAFIRSLLRKYDEGGILPKWELASNETGTMIGYHAVSVIADAMMKKQCDFDVKKALEACIRSSVYDTTGVTPMMDRQILNGKLMPVSIKYKNELGYIPCDKVGGSVSQGLEFAYNDWLIAQMMKEHNRKDLYDKYMGLSRNYRNYFDPETKLMRGRL
;
A
#
# COMPACT_ATOMS: atom_id res chain seq x y z
N ALA A 1 -12.58 8.67 -22.72
CA ALA A 1 -13.92 8.05 -22.64
C ALA A 1 -14.26 7.26 -23.93
N ARG A 2 -14.32 7.91 -25.13
CA ARG A 2 -14.77 7.23 -26.35
C ARG A 2 -13.94 5.99 -26.68
N LEU A 3 -12.61 6.10 -26.68
CA LEU A 3 -11.71 4.98 -26.96
C LEU A 3 -11.90 3.82 -25.97
N ASN A 4 -12.16 4.12 -24.69
CA ASN A 4 -12.42 3.10 -23.67
C ASN A 4 -13.73 2.36 -23.99
N VAL A 5 -14.80 3.10 -24.31
CA VAL A 5 -16.09 2.49 -24.67
C VAL A 5 -15.96 1.63 -25.92
N GLU A 6 -15.29 2.12 -26.97
CA GLU A 6 -15.07 1.37 -28.22
C GLU A 6 -14.23 0.09 -27.98
N ALA A 7 -13.29 0.10 -27.03
CA ALA A 7 -12.49 -1.06 -26.67
C ALA A 7 -13.24 -2.08 -25.80
N GLU A 8 -14.06 -1.60 -24.86
CA GLU A 8 -14.74 -2.46 -23.89
C GLU A 8 -16.11 -2.95 -24.38
N ILE A 9 -16.80 -2.16 -25.20
CA ILE A 9 -18.13 -2.46 -25.73
C ILE A 9 -18.14 -2.31 -27.27
N PRO A 10 -17.35 -3.12 -28.01
CA PRO A 10 -17.24 -3.02 -29.44
C PRO A 10 -18.55 -3.28 -30.09
N ASN A 11 -19.36 -2.90 -30.67
CA ASN A 11 -20.63 -3.26 -31.31
C ASN A 11 -21.88 -3.11 -30.42
N TRP A 12 -21.79 -2.55 -29.25
CA TRP A 12 -22.92 -2.41 -28.30
C TRP A 12 -23.68 -3.74 -28.05
N ASP A 13 -22.94 -4.86 -28.06
CA ASP A 13 -23.44 -6.18 -27.80
C ASP A 13 -23.51 -6.44 -26.28
N PHE A 14 -24.66 -6.21 -25.68
CA PHE A 14 -24.89 -6.41 -24.25
C PHE A 14 -24.63 -7.86 -23.81
N GLU A 15 -25.14 -8.83 -24.57
CA GLU A 15 -24.99 -10.26 -24.24
C GLU A 15 -23.52 -10.71 -24.33
N GLY A 16 -22.79 -10.18 -25.33
CA GLY A 16 -21.36 -10.41 -25.48
C GLY A 16 -20.56 -9.85 -24.30
N VAL A 17 -20.83 -8.62 -23.87
CA VAL A 17 -20.18 -8.01 -22.70
C VAL A 17 -20.50 -8.77 -21.41
N MET A 18 -21.75 -9.16 -21.21
CA MET A 18 -22.16 -9.97 -20.04
C MET A 18 -21.41 -11.31 -20.00
N LYS A 19 -21.28 -11.98 -21.15
CA LYS A 19 -20.54 -13.23 -21.26
C LYS A 19 -19.04 -13.04 -20.98
N GLN A 20 -18.42 -11.98 -21.50
CA GLN A 20 -17.02 -11.65 -21.25
C GLN A 20 -16.78 -11.39 -19.75
N ALA A 21 -17.61 -10.58 -19.11
CA ALA A 21 -17.52 -10.31 -17.69
C ALA A 21 -17.67 -11.59 -16.85
N ASN A 22 -18.64 -12.44 -17.18
CA ASN A 22 -18.83 -13.71 -16.51
C ASN A 22 -17.60 -14.63 -16.64
N THR A 23 -17.03 -14.72 -17.85
CA THR A 23 -15.81 -15.51 -18.09
C THR A 23 -14.64 -14.98 -17.27
N ALA A 24 -14.38 -13.66 -17.32
CA ALA A 24 -13.27 -13.05 -16.60
C ALA A 24 -13.39 -13.26 -15.06
N TRP A 25 -14.59 -13.12 -14.50
CA TRP A 25 -14.81 -13.39 -13.08
C TRP A 25 -14.68 -14.86 -12.72
N ASN A 26 -15.15 -15.79 -13.55
CA ASN A 26 -14.95 -17.21 -13.31
C ASN A 26 -13.48 -17.62 -13.37
N GLU A 27 -12.70 -17.05 -14.29
CA GLU A 27 -11.25 -17.25 -14.35
C GLU A 27 -10.54 -16.70 -13.10
N ALA A 28 -10.92 -15.51 -12.65
CA ALA A 28 -10.32 -14.88 -11.46
C ALA A 28 -10.65 -15.65 -10.18
N LEU A 29 -11.92 -16.03 -9.98
CA LEU A 29 -12.38 -16.75 -8.79
C LEU A 29 -11.95 -18.22 -8.80
N GLY A 30 -11.83 -18.82 -9.98
CA GLY A 30 -11.39 -20.22 -10.16
C GLY A 30 -9.91 -20.45 -9.88
N LYS A 31 -9.14 -19.43 -9.51
CA LYS A 31 -7.74 -19.59 -9.05
C LYS A 31 -7.63 -20.32 -7.72
N ILE A 32 -8.68 -20.34 -6.93
CA ILE A 32 -8.80 -21.15 -5.73
C ILE A 32 -10.05 -22.01 -5.88
N ASP A 33 -9.88 -23.33 -5.86
CA ASP A 33 -10.99 -24.27 -5.83
C ASP A 33 -11.15 -24.83 -4.42
N ILE A 34 -12.38 -24.86 -3.91
CA ILE A 34 -12.69 -25.39 -2.58
C ILE A 34 -13.70 -26.53 -2.68
N GLU A 35 -13.46 -27.58 -1.93
CA GLU A 35 -14.40 -28.68 -1.73
C GLU A 35 -15.12 -28.53 -0.40
N THR A 36 -16.43 -28.45 -0.43
CA THR A 36 -17.28 -28.40 0.76
C THR A 36 -18.67 -28.89 0.42
N SER A 37 -19.30 -29.59 1.35
CA SER A 37 -20.71 -29.98 1.28
C SER A 37 -21.67 -28.87 1.73
N ASP A 38 -21.14 -27.82 2.35
CA ASP A 38 -21.91 -26.68 2.83
C ASP A 38 -21.95 -25.55 1.77
N ASN A 39 -23.11 -25.35 1.17
CA ASN A 39 -23.31 -24.32 0.16
C ASN A 39 -23.16 -22.89 0.69
N ASP A 40 -23.49 -22.65 1.96
CA ASP A 40 -23.35 -21.30 2.56
C ASP A 40 -21.88 -20.95 2.73
N SER A 41 -21.07 -21.89 3.22
CA SER A 41 -19.60 -21.70 3.28
C SER A 41 -18.98 -21.45 1.91
N ARG A 42 -19.44 -22.18 0.88
CA ARG A 42 -18.99 -21.95 -0.50
C ARG A 42 -19.35 -20.56 -0.98
N THR A 43 -20.57 -20.13 -0.75
CA THR A 43 -21.05 -18.78 -1.14
C THR A 43 -20.27 -17.69 -0.44
N VAL A 44 -20.07 -17.82 0.87
CA VAL A 44 -19.28 -16.86 1.67
C VAL A 44 -17.84 -16.77 1.17
N PHE A 45 -17.21 -17.92 0.87
CA PHE A 45 -15.84 -17.95 0.38
C PHE A 45 -15.68 -17.19 -0.95
N TYR A 46 -16.48 -17.55 -1.97
CA TYR A 46 -16.34 -16.90 -3.28
C TYR A 46 -16.81 -15.46 -3.29
N THR A 47 -17.80 -15.10 -2.46
CA THR A 47 -18.18 -13.69 -2.27
C THR A 47 -17.04 -12.90 -1.63
N SER A 48 -16.35 -13.44 -0.65
CA SER A 48 -15.19 -12.80 -0.01
C SER A 48 -14.02 -12.66 -0.99
N LEU A 49 -13.75 -13.68 -1.79
CA LEU A 49 -12.71 -13.64 -2.81
C LEU A 49 -13.03 -12.61 -3.91
N TYR A 50 -14.30 -12.52 -4.34
CA TYR A 50 -14.79 -11.49 -5.24
C TYR A 50 -14.52 -10.08 -4.66
N HIS A 51 -14.89 -9.83 -3.41
CA HIS A 51 -14.64 -8.55 -2.75
C HIS A 51 -13.14 -8.23 -2.66
N ALA A 52 -12.29 -9.23 -2.42
CA ALA A 52 -10.85 -9.04 -2.40
C ALA A 52 -10.29 -8.57 -3.76
N PHE A 53 -10.92 -8.96 -4.88
CA PHE A 53 -10.46 -8.60 -6.23
C PHE A 53 -11.06 -7.30 -6.79
N ILE A 54 -11.98 -6.62 -6.08
CA ILE A 54 -12.57 -5.37 -6.55
C ILE A 54 -11.53 -4.22 -6.54
N GLN A 55 -10.62 -4.21 -5.56
CA GLN A 55 -9.63 -3.15 -5.35
C GLN A 55 -8.24 -3.76 -5.14
N PRO A 56 -7.15 -3.09 -5.56
CA PRO A 56 -7.07 -1.80 -6.30
C PRO A 56 -7.66 -1.87 -7.72
N SER A 57 -8.23 -0.75 -8.17
CA SER A 57 -8.89 -0.63 -9.48
C SER A 57 -7.96 -0.09 -10.55
N LEU A 58 -8.22 -0.50 -11.81
CA LEU A 58 -7.58 0.08 -12.99
C LEU A 58 -7.89 1.57 -13.12
N ALA A 59 -6.87 2.39 -13.36
CA ALA A 59 -6.97 3.84 -13.49
C ALA A 59 -6.17 4.38 -14.68
N SER A 60 -5.99 3.57 -15.72
CA SER A 60 -5.46 3.98 -17.03
C SER A 60 -6.54 3.88 -18.10
N ASP A 61 -6.51 4.80 -19.04
CA ASP A 61 -7.25 4.67 -20.32
C ASP A 61 -6.59 3.60 -21.20
N VAL A 62 -7.34 3.08 -22.17
CA VAL A 62 -6.85 2.04 -23.11
C VAL A 62 -5.67 2.49 -23.97
N ASP A 63 -5.47 3.80 -24.14
CA ASP A 63 -4.31 4.37 -24.83
C ASP A 63 -3.13 4.69 -23.89
N GLY A 64 -3.18 4.23 -22.66
CA GLY A 64 -2.14 4.44 -21.64
C GLY A 64 -2.15 5.81 -20.97
N ARG A 65 -3.19 6.63 -21.17
CA ARG A 65 -3.32 7.89 -20.43
C ARG A 65 -3.78 7.62 -19.00
N TYR A 66 -3.19 8.34 -18.05
CA TYR A 66 -3.56 8.28 -16.65
C TYR A 66 -3.32 9.62 -15.95
N ARG A 67 -3.96 9.82 -14.80
CA ARG A 67 -3.75 10.99 -13.94
C ARG A 67 -2.66 10.72 -12.92
N THR A 68 -1.68 11.61 -12.83
CA THR A 68 -0.58 11.54 -11.87
C THR A 68 -1.00 12.03 -10.47
N MET A 69 -0.14 11.79 -9.45
CA MET A 69 -0.31 12.38 -8.11
C MET A 69 -0.24 13.91 -8.12
N GLY A 70 0.41 14.51 -9.11
CA GLY A 70 0.41 15.96 -9.36
C GLY A 70 -0.79 16.45 -10.15
N HIS A 71 -1.77 15.59 -10.42
CA HIS A 71 -2.99 15.87 -11.19
C HIS A 71 -2.77 16.19 -12.67
N GLU A 72 -1.59 15.96 -13.19
CA GLU A 72 -1.31 16.03 -14.62
C GLU A 72 -1.81 14.78 -15.34
N ILE A 73 -2.10 14.91 -16.62
CA ILE A 73 -2.35 13.73 -17.48
C ILE A 73 -1.05 13.35 -18.16
N LYS A 74 -0.60 12.13 -17.93
CA LYS A 74 0.52 11.51 -18.65
C LYS A 74 0.03 10.37 -19.51
N GLN A 75 0.86 9.95 -20.46
CA GLN A 75 0.60 8.80 -21.31
C GLN A 75 1.82 7.88 -21.30
N ASP A 76 1.60 6.62 -20.94
CA ASP A 76 2.63 5.57 -20.95
C ASP A 76 1.94 4.22 -21.20
N ALA A 77 2.02 3.73 -22.42
CA ALA A 77 1.39 2.46 -22.83
C ALA A 77 2.09 1.22 -22.23
N SER A 78 3.30 1.36 -21.69
CA SER A 78 4.03 0.28 -21.00
C SER A 78 3.68 0.16 -19.52
N TYR A 79 2.84 1.07 -19.01
CA TYR A 79 2.50 1.18 -17.61
C TYR A 79 0.99 1.10 -17.39
N THR A 80 0.57 0.25 -16.46
CA THR A 80 -0.81 0.20 -15.99
C THR A 80 -0.92 0.89 -14.63
N ASN A 81 -1.68 1.99 -14.57
CA ASN A 81 -1.92 2.69 -13.32
C ASN A 81 -3.10 2.06 -12.57
N TYR A 82 -2.91 1.87 -11.27
CA TYR A 82 -3.95 1.43 -10.34
C TYR A 82 -4.23 2.49 -9.29
N THR A 83 -5.42 2.45 -8.72
CA THR A 83 -5.91 3.38 -7.70
C THR A 83 -6.69 2.65 -6.62
N VAL A 84 -7.06 3.35 -5.57
CA VAL A 84 -7.74 2.85 -4.36
C VAL A 84 -6.84 1.91 -3.57
N PHE A 85 -5.77 2.51 -3.03
CA PHE A 85 -4.83 1.81 -2.17
C PHE A 85 -5.13 2.11 -0.69
N SER A 86 -5.99 1.32 -0.08
CA SER A 86 -6.28 1.34 1.36
C SER A 86 -5.25 0.50 2.13
N LEU A 87 -4.00 0.97 2.18
CA LEU A 87 -2.85 0.14 2.54
C LEU A 87 -2.85 -0.33 3.99
N TRP A 88 -3.39 0.46 4.93
CA TRP A 88 -3.55 0.06 6.33
C TRP A 88 -4.45 -1.17 6.50
N ASP A 89 -5.44 -1.33 5.62
CA ASP A 89 -6.34 -2.48 5.61
C ASP A 89 -5.73 -3.66 4.86
N THR A 90 -5.24 -3.40 3.64
CA THR A 90 -4.91 -4.45 2.67
C THR A 90 -3.59 -5.15 2.93
N PHE A 91 -2.62 -4.51 3.63
CA PHE A 91 -1.35 -5.15 3.96
C PHE A 91 -1.52 -6.38 4.87
N ARG A 92 -2.61 -6.43 5.65
CA ARG A 92 -2.85 -7.46 6.66
C ARG A 92 -3.16 -8.83 6.05
N ALA A 93 -3.90 -8.86 4.94
CA ALA A 93 -4.31 -10.11 4.31
C ALA A 93 -4.42 -10.03 2.78
N ALA A 94 -4.99 -8.96 2.20
CA ALA A 94 -5.26 -8.88 0.77
C ALA A 94 -3.97 -8.94 -0.07
N HIS A 95 -2.97 -8.09 0.18
CA HIS A 95 -1.70 -8.16 -0.53
C HIS A 95 -0.94 -9.48 -0.28
N PRO A 96 -0.85 -10.03 0.94
CA PRO A 96 -0.34 -11.38 1.15
C PRO A 96 -1.07 -12.45 0.34
N LEU A 97 -2.40 -12.37 0.21
CA LEU A 97 -3.18 -13.26 -0.65
C LEU A 97 -2.78 -13.07 -2.13
N TYR A 98 -2.65 -11.83 -2.61
CA TYR A 98 -2.28 -11.56 -4.00
C TYR A 98 -0.89 -12.11 -4.35
N THR A 99 0.05 -12.16 -3.42
CA THR A 99 1.35 -12.79 -3.67
C THR A 99 1.26 -14.30 -3.94
N ILE A 100 0.16 -14.94 -3.55
CA ILE A 100 -0.10 -16.38 -3.76
C ILE A 100 -0.97 -16.59 -5.00
N VAL A 101 -2.06 -15.84 -5.12
CA VAL A 101 -3.13 -16.11 -6.09
C VAL A 101 -2.95 -15.32 -7.38
N THR A 102 -2.41 -14.10 -7.29
CA THR A 102 -2.23 -13.17 -8.42
C THR A 102 -0.88 -12.43 -8.32
N PRO A 103 0.27 -13.15 -8.29
CA PRO A 103 1.58 -12.53 -8.04
C PRO A 103 1.95 -11.45 -9.07
N GLU A 104 1.60 -11.64 -10.34
CA GLU A 104 1.85 -10.65 -11.40
C GLU A 104 1.07 -9.36 -11.14
N GLN A 105 -0.18 -9.49 -10.72
CA GLN A 105 -1.05 -8.37 -10.38
C GLN A 105 -0.52 -7.61 -9.16
N ASN A 106 -0.07 -8.33 -8.13
CA ASN A 106 0.53 -7.71 -6.94
C ASN A 106 1.80 -6.90 -7.30
N GLN A 107 2.62 -7.40 -8.21
CA GLN A 107 3.79 -6.67 -8.70
C GLN A 107 3.40 -5.44 -9.53
N ALA A 108 2.32 -5.52 -10.31
CA ALA A 108 1.77 -4.35 -11.01
C ALA A 108 1.27 -3.27 -10.03
N PHE A 109 0.66 -3.67 -8.91
CA PHE A 109 0.30 -2.75 -7.82
C PHE A 109 1.53 -2.07 -7.22
N ILE A 110 2.60 -2.82 -6.96
CA ILE A 110 3.85 -2.24 -6.44
C ILE A 110 4.47 -1.27 -7.44
N ARG A 111 4.49 -1.59 -8.74
CA ARG A 111 4.93 -0.65 -9.77
C ARG A 111 4.11 0.65 -9.77
N SER A 112 2.79 0.56 -9.53
CA SER A 112 1.94 1.74 -9.33
C SER A 112 2.33 2.56 -8.10
N LEU A 113 2.60 1.91 -6.97
CA LEU A 113 3.07 2.60 -5.76
C LEU A 113 4.40 3.32 -5.99
N LEU A 114 5.35 2.69 -6.69
CA LEU A 114 6.64 3.30 -7.03
C LEU A 114 6.51 4.44 -8.06
N ARG A 115 5.60 4.34 -9.01
CA ARG A 115 5.30 5.46 -9.91
C ARG A 115 4.70 6.64 -9.16
N LYS A 116 3.79 6.39 -8.21
CA LYS A 116 3.22 7.43 -7.35
C LYS A 116 4.29 8.07 -6.45
N TYR A 117 5.29 7.30 -6.01
CA TYR A 117 6.48 7.84 -5.33
C TYR A 117 7.28 8.79 -6.23
N ASP A 118 7.55 8.41 -7.48
CA ASP A 118 8.25 9.28 -8.46
C ASP A 118 7.49 10.59 -8.70
N GLU A 119 6.16 10.55 -8.71
CA GLU A 119 5.29 11.68 -8.99
C GLU A 119 5.01 12.56 -7.78
N GLY A 120 4.89 11.94 -6.61
CA GLY A 120 4.50 12.60 -5.36
C GLY A 120 5.64 12.87 -4.39
N GLY A 121 6.81 12.24 -4.58
CA GLY A 121 7.99 12.37 -3.71
C GLY A 121 7.92 11.54 -2.43
N ILE A 122 6.84 10.77 -2.22
CA ILE A 122 6.66 9.86 -1.09
C ILE A 122 5.71 8.72 -1.49
N LEU A 123 5.87 7.54 -0.90
CA LEU A 123 4.90 6.45 -1.09
C LEU A 123 3.53 6.85 -0.55
N PRO A 124 2.45 6.49 -1.24
CA PRO A 124 1.11 6.77 -0.76
C PRO A 124 0.81 6.01 0.54
N LYS A 125 -0.05 6.60 1.34
CA LYS A 125 -0.59 6.03 2.57
C LYS A 125 -2.01 5.50 2.38
N TRP A 126 -2.86 6.31 1.80
CA TRP A 126 -4.22 5.96 1.40
C TRP A 126 -4.61 6.74 0.14
N GLU A 127 -4.28 6.21 -1.01
CA GLU A 127 -4.48 6.87 -2.30
C GLU A 127 -5.85 6.57 -2.88
N LEU A 128 -6.56 7.61 -3.34
CA LEU A 128 -7.87 7.53 -3.97
C LEU A 128 -7.92 8.41 -5.21
N ALA A 129 -8.04 7.79 -6.38
CA ALA A 129 -8.17 8.48 -7.67
C ALA A 129 -7.09 9.56 -7.89
N SER A 130 -5.81 9.19 -7.67
CA SER A 130 -4.64 10.06 -7.73
C SER A 130 -4.64 11.21 -6.71
N ASN A 131 -5.37 11.06 -5.61
CA ASN A 131 -5.31 11.96 -4.47
C ASN A 131 -4.82 11.20 -3.25
N GLU A 132 -3.90 11.79 -2.49
CA GLU A 132 -3.52 11.27 -1.20
C GLU A 132 -4.47 11.80 -0.13
N THR A 133 -5.13 10.91 0.58
CA THR A 133 -6.08 11.27 1.64
C THR A 133 -5.41 11.39 3.01
N GLY A 134 -4.24 10.79 3.19
CA GLY A 134 -3.53 10.68 4.45
C GLY A 134 -4.31 9.94 5.54
N THR A 135 -5.34 9.18 5.16
CA THR A 135 -6.20 8.46 6.09
C THR A 135 -5.44 7.30 6.74
N MET A 136 -5.81 6.98 7.97
CA MET A 136 -5.22 5.94 8.81
C MET A 136 -3.77 6.23 9.24
N ILE A 137 -3.10 5.24 9.79
CA ILE A 137 -1.77 5.34 10.42
C ILE A 137 -0.77 4.40 9.73
N GLY A 138 0.49 4.46 10.12
CA GLY A 138 1.56 3.68 9.49
C GLY A 138 1.98 4.22 8.13
N TYR A 139 2.93 3.55 7.49
CA TYR A 139 3.35 3.73 6.09
C TYR A 139 3.40 2.36 5.40
N HIS A 140 2.20 1.76 5.25
CA HIS A 140 2.02 0.35 4.90
C HIS A 140 2.28 -0.01 3.44
N ALA A 141 2.56 0.96 2.56
CA ALA A 141 3.20 0.66 1.28
C ALA A 141 4.51 -0.12 1.50
N VAL A 142 5.25 0.22 2.57
CA VAL A 142 6.44 -0.53 3.01
C VAL A 142 6.10 -1.99 3.29
N SER A 143 4.96 -2.27 3.94
CA SER A 143 4.56 -3.64 4.26
C SER A 143 4.29 -4.48 3.01
N VAL A 144 3.61 -3.90 2.03
CA VAL A 144 3.30 -4.54 0.75
C VAL A 144 4.58 -4.84 -0.04
N ILE A 145 5.48 -3.87 -0.13
CA ILE A 145 6.76 -3.99 -0.84
C ILE A 145 7.65 -5.04 -0.14
N ALA A 146 7.75 -4.98 1.18
CA ALA A 146 8.58 -5.91 1.95
C ALA A 146 8.10 -7.36 1.81
N ASP A 147 6.80 -7.61 1.87
CA ASP A 147 6.23 -8.95 1.71
C ASP A 147 6.57 -9.55 0.34
N ALA A 148 6.39 -8.78 -0.73
CA ALA A 148 6.76 -9.22 -2.08
C ALA A 148 8.27 -9.49 -2.20
N MET A 149 9.13 -8.61 -1.64
CA MET A 149 10.58 -8.78 -1.67
C MET A 149 11.03 -10.02 -0.90
N MET A 150 10.47 -10.28 0.28
CA MET A 150 10.80 -11.47 1.06
C MET A 150 10.37 -12.76 0.36
N LYS A 151 9.31 -12.71 -0.44
CA LYS A 151 8.85 -13.82 -1.29
C LYS A 151 9.58 -13.91 -2.65
N LYS A 152 10.58 -13.05 -2.89
CA LYS A 152 11.37 -12.98 -4.14
C LYS A 152 10.52 -12.64 -5.38
N GLN A 153 9.45 -11.89 -5.19
CA GLN A 153 8.56 -11.40 -6.24
C GLN A 153 8.90 -9.93 -6.53
N CYS A 154 9.96 -9.69 -7.31
CA CYS A 154 10.59 -8.39 -7.48
C CYS A 154 10.64 -7.95 -8.96
N ASP A 155 9.54 -8.05 -9.71
CA ASP A 155 9.43 -7.48 -11.05
C ASP A 155 9.14 -5.96 -10.97
N PHE A 156 10.04 -5.25 -10.28
CA PHE A 156 10.03 -3.80 -10.11
C PHE A 156 11.45 -3.31 -9.72
N ASP A 157 11.68 -2.01 -9.77
CA ASP A 157 12.96 -1.40 -9.37
C ASP A 157 13.17 -1.52 -7.86
N VAL A 158 13.93 -2.54 -7.46
CA VAL A 158 14.25 -2.85 -6.05
C VAL A 158 15.03 -1.71 -5.38
N LYS A 159 15.95 -1.07 -6.10
CA LYS A 159 16.73 0.05 -5.54
C LYS A 159 15.82 1.22 -5.18
N LYS A 160 14.94 1.59 -6.10
CA LYS A 160 13.91 2.61 -5.89
C LYS A 160 12.96 2.22 -4.76
N ALA A 161 12.54 0.96 -4.69
CA ALA A 161 11.66 0.46 -3.63
C ALA A 161 12.29 0.63 -2.24
N LEU A 162 13.57 0.29 -2.09
CA LEU A 162 14.31 0.48 -0.83
C LEU A 162 14.41 1.97 -0.46
N GLU A 163 14.74 2.83 -1.42
CA GLU A 163 14.81 4.28 -1.23
C GLU A 163 13.45 4.85 -0.79
N ALA A 164 12.39 4.49 -1.49
CA ALA A 164 11.02 4.95 -1.20
C ALA A 164 10.54 4.49 0.19
N CYS A 165 10.87 3.26 0.60
CA CYS A 165 10.57 2.74 1.93
C CYS A 165 11.30 3.52 3.03
N ILE A 166 12.60 3.79 2.84
CA ILE A 166 13.38 4.63 3.77
C ILE A 166 12.79 6.04 3.85
N ARG A 167 12.46 6.62 2.71
CA ARG A 167 11.87 7.97 2.61
C ARG A 167 10.58 8.09 3.42
N SER A 168 9.73 7.06 3.41
CA SER A 168 8.46 7.04 4.15
C SER A 168 8.65 7.06 5.67
N SER A 169 9.80 6.66 6.18
CA SER A 169 10.12 6.58 7.62
C SER A 169 10.77 7.85 8.19
N VAL A 170 11.06 8.84 7.34
CA VAL A 170 11.77 10.07 7.71
C VAL A 170 10.82 11.27 7.63
N TYR A 171 10.87 12.15 8.65
CA TYR A 171 10.14 13.41 8.63
C TYR A 171 10.91 14.47 7.82
N ASP A 172 10.62 14.51 6.52
CA ASP A 172 11.20 15.49 5.59
C ASP A 172 10.22 15.76 4.45
N THR A 173 9.78 16.98 4.29
CA THR A 173 8.81 17.42 3.27
C THR A 173 9.46 17.89 1.98
N THR A 174 10.79 17.84 1.87
CA THR A 174 11.53 18.28 0.68
C THR A 174 11.17 17.37 -0.51
N GLY A 175 10.82 17.95 -1.65
CA GLY A 175 10.52 17.21 -2.87
C GLY A 175 9.16 16.49 -2.87
N VAL A 176 8.34 16.67 -1.84
CA VAL A 176 6.95 16.18 -1.87
C VAL A 176 6.11 17.14 -2.73
N THR A 177 5.28 16.57 -3.57
CA THR A 177 4.54 17.30 -4.61
C THR A 177 3.78 18.51 -4.03
N PRO A 178 3.91 19.72 -4.61
CA PRO A 178 3.25 20.92 -4.11
C PRO A 178 1.72 20.92 -4.31
N MET A 179 1.19 20.02 -5.15
CA MET A 179 -0.25 19.83 -5.36
C MET A 179 -0.94 19.16 -4.18
N MET A 180 -0.19 18.53 -3.30
CA MET A 180 -0.73 17.92 -2.08
C MET A 180 -1.02 19.02 -1.05
N ASP A 181 -2.22 19.00 -0.46
CA ASP A 181 -2.59 19.90 0.61
C ASP A 181 -1.59 19.80 1.78
N ARG A 182 -1.06 20.96 2.22
CA ARG A 182 -0.07 20.99 3.30
C ARG A 182 -0.61 20.45 4.64
N GLN A 183 -1.91 20.56 4.88
CA GLN A 183 -2.51 19.98 6.08
C GLN A 183 -2.52 18.46 6.00
N ILE A 184 -2.80 17.89 4.83
CA ILE A 184 -2.72 16.45 4.60
C ILE A 184 -1.27 15.99 4.70
N LEU A 185 -0.33 16.70 4.07
CA LEU A 185 1.08 16.37 4.14
C LEU A 185 1.60 16.37 5.58
N ASN A 186 1.51 17.50 6.26
CA ASN A 186 2.12 17.69 7.59
C ASN A 186 1.32 17.02 8.71
N GLY A 187 0.01 16.90 8.57
CA GLY A 187 -0.85 16.34 9.61
C GLY A 187 -1.08 14.84 9.49
N LYS A 188 -0.99 14.29 8.31
CA LYS A 188 -1.45 12.92 8.06
C LYS A 188 -0.48 12.05 7.27
N LEU A 189 0.00 12.50 6.11
CA LEU A 189 0.89 11.69 5.27
C LEU A 189 2.28 11.60 5.87
N MET A 190 2.83 12.74 6.28
CA MET A 190 4.11 12.84 6.98
C MET A 190 3.91 13.55 8.33
N PRO A 191 3.21 12.92 9.29
CA PRO A 191 2.89 13.56 10.54
C PRO A 191 4.12 13.79 11.39
N VAL A 192 4.09 14.82 12.23
CA VAL A 192 5.17 15.14 13.19
C VAL A 192 5.48 13.97 14.14
N SER A 193 4.56 13.03 14.29
CA SER A 193 4.78 11.79 15.04
C SER A 193 5.97 10.96 14.51
N ILE A 194 6.28 11.03 13.20
CA ILE A 194 7.47 10.40 12.62
C ILE A 194 8.75 11.04 13.18
N LYS A 195 8.75 12.37 13.36
CA LYS A 195 9.87 13.07 13.99
C LYS A 195 10.05 12.60 15.44
N TYR A 196 9.00 12.62 16.23
CA TYR A 196 9.06 12.19 17.62
C TYR A 196 9.54 10.75 17.78
N LYS A 197 9.01 9.81 17.00
CA LYS A 197 9.47 8.41 17.07
C LYS A 197 10.96 8.25 16.76
N ASN A 198 11.48 9.06 15.82
CA ASN A 198 12.88 8.98 15.41
C ASN A 198 13.84 9.63 16.43
N GLU A 199 13.41 10.72 17.08
CA GLU A 199 14.25 11.50 18.01
C GLU A 199 14.12 11.01 19.46
N LEU A 200 12.89 10.69 19.90
CA LEU A 200 12.60 10.33 21.28
C LEU A 200 12.44 8.81 21.52
N GLY A 201 12.23 8.05 20.43
CA GLY A 201 11.89 6.63 20.51
C GLY A 201 10.43 6.38 20.92
N TYR A 202 9.61 7.40 21.02
CA TYR A 202 8.16 7.31 21.27
C TYR A 202 7.45 8.58 20.78
N ILE A 203 6.14 8.55 20.76
CA ILE A 203 5.28 9.68 20.36
C ILE A 203 4.59 10.19 21.64
N PRO A 204 4.87 11.44 22.09
CA PRO A 204 4.22 11.99 23.28
C PRO A 204 2.71 12.09 23.12
N CYS A 205 1.95 11.57 24.08
CA CYS A 205 0.49 11.52 23.99
C CYS A 205 -0.19 12.87 24.25
N ASP A 206 0.52 13.82 24.85
CA ASP A 206 0.08 15.21 25.00
C ASP A 206 0.31 16.06 23.74
N LYS A 207 1.11 15.58 22.79
CA LYS A 207 1.41 16.27 21.52
C LYS A 207 0.66 15.70 20.35
N VAL A 208 0.40 14.37 20.36
CA VAL A 208 -0.19 13.68 19.21
C VAL A 208 -1.27 12.70 19.67
N GLY A 209 -2.47 12.86 19.18
CA GLY A 209 -3.56 11.91 19.38
C GLY A 209 -3.26 10.54 18.76
N GLY A 210 -3.70 9.46 19.41
CA GLY A 210 -3.44 8.10 18.92
C GLY A 210 -1.96 7.69 18.94
N SER A 211 -1.17 8.27 19.85
CA SER A 211 0.29 8.09 19.93
C SER A 211 0.72 6.63 20.03
N VAL A 212 -0.01 5.82 20.80
CA VAL A 212 0.29 4.39 20.97
C VAL A 212 0.07 3.64 19.67
N SER A 213 -1.11 3.76 19.06
CA SER A 213 -1.42 3.05 17.82
C SER A 213 -0.46 3.43 16.67
N GLN A 214 -0.14 4.73 16.52
CA GLN A 214 0.84 5.18 15.54
C GLN A 214 2.23 4.61 15.83
N GLY A 215 2.66 4.63 17.09
CA GLY A 215 3.99 4.14 17.49
C GLY A 215 4.17 2.65 17.27
N LEU A 216 3.13 1.85 17.51
CA LEU A 216 3.16 0.40 17.27
C LEU A 216 3.23 0.07 15.77
N GLU A 217 2.42 0.75 14.94
CA GLU A 217 2.44 0.57 13.49
C GLU A 217 3.78 1.01 12.89
N PHE A 218 4.35 2.13 13.33
CA PHE A 218 5.66 2.57 12.86
C PHE A 218 6.77 1.60 13.27
N ALA A 219 6.72 1.03 14.49
CA ALA A 219 7.69 0.04 14.92
C ALA A 219 7.66 -1.23 14.03
N TYR A 220 6.47 -1.65 13.62
CA TYR A 220 6.30 -2.75 12.67
C TYR A 220 6.86 -2.39 11.28
N ASN A 221 6.53 -1.21 10.75
CA ASN A 221 7.06 -0.78 9.45
C ASN A 221 8.60 -0.63 9.48
N ASP A 222 9.17 -0.11 10.57
CA ASP A 222 10.62 -0.02 10.75
C ASP A 222 11.29 -1.41 10.79
N TRP A 223 10.64 -2.40 11.42
CA TRP A 223 11.12 -3.78 11.39
C TRP A 223 11.17 -4.34 9.96
N LEU A 224 10.15 -4.06 9.15
CA LEU A 224 10.12 -4.50 7.74
C LEU A 224 11.25 -3.86 6.93
N ILE A 225 11.52 -2.56 7.13
CA ILE A 225 12.66 -1.89 6.49
C ILE A 225 13.96 -2.58 6.92
N ALA A 226 14.11 -2.92 8.22
CA ALA A 226 15.29 -3.64 8.68
C ALA A 226 15.46 -4.98 7.97
N GLN A 227 14.39 -5.78 7.80
CA GLN A 227 14.49 -7.06 7.08
C GLN A 227 14.94 -6.86 5.63
N MET A 228 14.39 -5.88 4.92
CA MET A 228 14.82 -5.55 3.56
C MET A 228 16.31 -5.14 3.52
N MET A 229 16.77 -4.33 4.48
CA MET A 229 18.18 -3.93 4.58
C MET A 229 19.12 -5.11 4.84
N LYS A 230 18.69 -6.08 5.65
CA LYS A 230 19.42 -7.32 5.90
C LYS A 230 19.62 -8.12 4.61
N GLU A 231 18.57 -8.33 3.84
CA GLU A 231 18.64 -9.04 2.54
C GLU A 231 19.56 -8.36 1.53
N HIS A 232 19.72 -7.04 1.62
CA HIS A 232 20.59 -6.26 0.74
C HIS A 232 21.97 -5.92 1.35
N ASN A 233 22.39 -6.61 2.43
CA ASN A 233 23.67 -6.45 3.10
C ASN A 233 23.97 -5.01 3.58
N ARG A 234 22.94 -4.22 3.89
CA ARG A 234 23.06 -2.85 4.41
C ARG A 234 23.04 -2.87 5.94
N LYS A 235 24.13 -3.33 6.53
CA LYS A 235 24.22 -3.55 7.98
C LYS A 235 23.97 -2.29 8.80
N ASP A 236 24.46 -1.15 8.36
CA ASP A 236 24.28 0.14 9.00
C ASP A 236 22.79 0.51 9.15
N LEU A 237 22.04 0.35 8.07
CA LEU A 237 20.60 0.61 8.05
C LEU A 237 19.82 -0.49 8.78
N TYR A 238 20.24 -1.74 8.66
CA TYR A 238 19.65 -2.83 9.44
C TYR A 238 19.70 -2.53 10.94
N ASP A 239 20.88 -2.21 11.48
CA ASP A 239 21.07 -1.94 12.90
C ASP A 239 20.22 -0.72 13.35
N LYS A 240 20.19 0.34 12.54
CA LYS A 240 19.35 1.53 12.78
C LYS A 240 17.86 1.17 12.88
N TYR A 241 17.32 0.50 11.85
CA TYR A 241 15.88 0.20 11.80
C TYR A 241 15.48 -0.90 12.79
N MET A 242 16.36 -1.84 13.10
CA MET A 242 16.16 -2.78 14.22
C MET A 242 16.09 -2.06 15.57
N GLY A 243 16.86 -0.99 15.74
CA GLY A 243 16.75 -0.11 16.90
C GLY A 243 15.36 0.55 16.98
N LEU A 244 14.94 1.21 15.90
CA LEU A 244 13.65 1.89 15.80
C LEU A 244 12.47 0.92 15.97
N SER A 245 12.56 -0.28 15.43
CA SER A 245 11.50 -1.29 15.54
C SER A 245 11.22 -1.73 16.99
N ARG A 246 12.17 -1.54 17.90
CA ARG A 246 12.02 -1.87 19.32
C ARG A 246 11.32 -0.79 20.13
N ASN A 247 11.03 0.34 19.52
CA ASN A 247 10.39 1.48 20.17
C ASN A 247 8.98 1.15 20.72
N TYR A 248 8.32 0.10 20.22
CA TYR A 248 7.06 -0.38 20.82
C TYR A 248 7.18 -0.66 22.32
N ARG A 249 8.37 -1.03 22.81
CA ARG A 249 8.63 -1.30 24.24
C ARG A 249 8.46 -0.06 25.11
N ASN A 250 8.65 1.13 24.55
CA ASN A 250 8.49 2.40 25.26
C ASN A 250 7.04 2.72 25.62
N TYR A 251 6.09 2.01 25.04
CA TYR A 251 4.66 2.13 25.36
C TYR A 251 4.17 1.07 26.35
N PHE A 252 4.99 0.07 26.66
CA PHE A 252 4.61 -0.98 27.61
C PHE A 252 4.73 -0.47 29.03
N ASP A 253 3.62 -0.52 29.75
CA ASP A 253 3.55 -0.20 31.20
C ASP A 253 3.63 -1.51 31.99
N PRO A 254 4.73 -1.72 32.78
CA PRO A 254 4.91 -2.94 33.54
C PRO A 254 3.95 -3.09 34.73
N GLU A 255 3.34 -2.01 35.23
CA GLU A 255 2.39 -2.04 36.33
C GLU A 255 1.03 -2.56 35.84
N THR A 256 0.51 -1.95 34.79
CA THR A 256 -0.79 -2.34 34.19
C THR A 256 -0.69 -3.51 33.22
N LYS A 257 0.53 -3.84 32.74
CA LYS A 257 0.81 -4.82 31.68
C LYS A 257 0.11 -4.52 30.34
N LEU A 258 -0.18 -3.26 30.09
CA LEU A 258 -0.84 -2.76 28.89
C LEU A 258 0.06 -1.78 28.13
N MET A 259 -0.27 -1.53 26.86
CA MET A 259 0.32 -0.42 26.12
C MET A 259 -0.37 0.89 26.49
N ARG A 260 0.42 1.91 26.86
CA ARG A 260 -0.06 3.21 27.36
C ARG A 260 0.59 4.37 26.63
N GLY A 261 -0.14 5.48 26.53
CA GLY A 261 0.42 6.78 26.14
C GLY A 261 1.49 7.24 27.13
N ARG A 262 2.58 7.79 26.60
CA ARG A 262 3.71 8.35 27.37
C ARG A 262 3.77 9.85 27.12
N LEU A 263 4.10 10.63 28.19
CA LEU A 263 4.35 12.07 28.13
C LEU A 263 5.79 12.35 27.72
#